data_c2b7d7ae746556c4eb7b73ece77959f6
#
_entry.id   c2b7d7ae746556c4eb7b73ece77959f6
#
_cell.length_a   1.000
_cell.length_b   1.000
_cell.length_c   1.000
_cell.angle_alpha   90.00
_cell.angle_beta   90.00
_cell.angle_gamma   90.00
#
_symmetry.space_group_name_H-M   'P 1'
#
loop_
_entity.id
_entity.type
_entity.pdbx_description
1 polymer ?
#
loop_
_entity_poly.entity_id
_entity_poly.type
_entity_poly.pdbx_seq_one_letter_code
_entity_poly.pdbx_strand_id
1 'polypeptide(L)'
;DTTEAQDNVGIAIAEEVIAALHGEMVPNAVNLPTLQPTELKEMQGYLTLGEYLGKLYYQLEKAAVEKVEIIYTGEVAEMETGMLTRAVLKGVFEPILKERVNYVNAALTAESRGVDVIESKHAGKHNLLEVKIHSKGNIFTVAGTVFGEKEIRVIEIDGYQFDLTPAPFMLVARNQDKPGMIGQIGTLLGASKVNIATMQVSRNLKDGNAMMFMTVDSEVGKETLK
;
A
#
# COMPACT_ATOMS: atom_id res chain seq x y z
N ASP A 1 22.10 -15.09 -35.67
CA ASP A 1 20.68 -15.43 -35.52
C ASP A 1 20.50 -16.92 -35.71
N THR A 2 20.55 -17.69 -34.61
CA THR A 2 20.26 -19.12 -34.61
C THR A 2 18.80 -19.35 -34.26
N THR A 3 18.18 -20.39 -34.82
CA THR A 3 16.80 -20.81 -34.49
C THR A 3 16.60 -20.95 -32.99
N GLU A 4 17.60 -21.49 -32.29
CA GLU A 4 17.63 -21.62 -30.84
C GLU A 4 17.54 -20.26 -30.10
N ALA A 5 18.19 -19.20 -30.62
CA ALA A 5 18.09 -17.86 -30.04
C ALA A 5 16.68 -17.25 -30.23
N GLN A 6 16.05 -17.52 -31.39
CA GLN A 6 14.67 -17.07 -31.65
C GLN A 6 13.65 -17.81 -30.79
N ASP A 7 13.83 -19.11 -30.57
CA ASP A 7 12.97 -19.92 -29.71
C ASP A 7 13.07 -19.45 -28.23
N ASN A 8 14.31 -19.20 -27.75
CA ASN A 8 14.54 -18.68 -26.40
C ASN A 8 13.92 -17.30 -26.17
N VAL A 9 14.03 -16.40 -27.17
CA VAL A 9 13.37 -15.07 -27.11
C VAL A 9 11.85 -15.22 -27.10
N GLY A 10 11.30 -16.13 -27.92
CA GLY A 10 9.87 -16.39 -27.95
C GLY A 10 9.33 -16.89 -26.62
N ILE A 11 10.04 -17.81 -25.97
CA ILE A 11 9.67 -18.34 -24.64
C ILE A 11 9.75 -17.22 -23.59
N ALA A 12 10.85 -16.46 -23.55
CA ALA A 12 11.03 -15.37 -22.60
C ALA A 12 9.91 -14.31 -22.73
N ILE A 13 9.55 -13.91 -23.97
CA ILE A 13 8.45 -12.98 -24.20
C ILE A 13 7.11 -13.57 -23.71
N ALA A 14 6.84 -14.85 -23.95
CA ALA A 14 5.62 -15.50 -23.51
C ALA A 14 5.53 -15.53 -21.98
N GLU A 15 6.61 -15.85 -21.29
CA GLU A 15 6.68 -15.81 -19.82
C GLU A 15 6.45 -14.40 -19.28
N GLU A 16 7.05 -13.39 -19.86
CA GLU A 16 6.85 -11.98 -19.48
C GLU A 16 5.41 -11.52 -19.72
N VAL A 17 4.79 -11.90 -20.81
CA VAL A 17 3.37 -11.60 -21.09
C VAL A 17 2.47 -12.26 -20.03
N ILE A 18 2.75 -13.51 -19.68
CA ILE A 18 2.00 -14.22 -18.64
C ILE A 18 2.17 -13.51 -17.29
N ALA A 19 3.39 -13.15 -16.91
CA ALA A 19 3.67 -12.40 -15.68
C ALA A 19 2.92 -11.05 -15.66
N ALA A 20 2.95 -10.29 -16.76
CA ALA A 20 2.20 -9.04 -16.90
C ALA A 20 0.69 -9.24 -16.74
N LEU A 21 0.13 -10.30 -17.35
CA LEU A 21 -1.29 -10.66 -17.21
C LEU A 21 -1.66 -11.06 -15.79
N HIS A 22 -0.73 -11.60 -15.01
CA HIS A 22 -0.88 -11.90 -13.59
C HIS A 22 -0.69 -10.68 -12.68
N GLY A 23 -0.30 -9.51 -13.25
CA GLY A 23 -0.02 -8.30 -12.49
C GLY A 23 1.34 -8.33 -11.79
N GLU A 24 2.18 -9.27 -12.17
CA GLU A 24 3.56 -9.39 -11.69
C GLU A 24 4.47 -8.39 -12.41
N MET A 25 5.65 -8.17 -11.85
CA MET A 25 6.63 -7.28 -12.46
C MET A 25 7.29 -7.96 -13.68
N VAL A 26 7.42 -7.19 -14.77
CA VAL A 26 8.08 -7.62 -15.99
C VAL A 26 9.36 -6.79 -16.19
N PRO A 27 10.54 -7.36 -15.93
CA PRO A 27 11.80 -6.61 -15.91
C PRO A 27 12.16 -5.91 -17.24
N ASN A 28 11.75 -6.47 -18.36
CA ASN A 28 12.10 -5.97 -19.70
C ASN A 28 10.95 -5.22 -20.41
N ALA A 29 9.93 -4.80 -19.67
CA ALA A 29 8.83 -4.02 -20.24
C ALA A 29 9.33 -2.65 -20.75
N VAL A 30 9.02 -2.32 -22.00
CA VAL A 30 9.46 -1.07 -22.67
C VAL A 30 9.03 0.19 -21.92
N ASN A 31 7.92 0.12 -21.18
CA ASN A 31 7.34 1.23 -20.43
C ASN A 31 7.78 1.27 -18.96
N LEU A 32 8.69 0.40 -18.55
CA LEU A 32 9.25 0.38 -17.20
C LEU A 32 10.72 0.77 -17.23
N PRO A 33 11.24 1.40 -16.15
CA PRO A 33 12.67 1.60 -15.99
C PRO A 33 13.39 0.25 -16.00
N THR A 34 14.51 0.19 -16.68
CA THR A 34 15.37 -1.01 -16.68
C THR A 34 16.10 -1.09 -15.34
N LEU A 35 15.76 -2.10 -14.55
CA LEU A 35 16.39 -2.35 -13.24
C LEU A 35 17.34 -3.54 -13.33
N GLN A 36 18.46 -3.43 -12.62
CA GLN A 36 19.31 -4.60 -12.40
C GLN A 36 18.64 -5.56 -11.39
N PRO A 37 18.89 -6.87 -11.48
CA PRO A 37 18.31 -7.84 -10.54
C PRO A 37 18.60 -7.54 -9.07
N THR A 38 19.76 -6.94 -8.77
CA THR A 38 20.14 -6.50 -7.42
C THR A 38 19.29 -5.34 -6.94
N GLU A 39 19.10 -4.32 -7.77
CA GLU A 39 18.25 -3.16 -7.48
C GLU A 39 16.80 -3.58 -7.22
N LEU A 40 16.28 -4.49 -8.07
CA LEU A 40 14.95 -5.03 -7.91
C LEU A 40 14.76 -5.75 -6.57
N LYS A 41 15.77 -6.53 -6.16
CA LYS A 41 15.75 -7.22 -4.88
C LYS A 41 15.71 -6.24 -3.69
N GLU A 42 16.52 -5.20 -3.72
CA GLU A 42 16.55 -4.15 -2.70
C GLU A 42 15.24 -3.36 -2.62
N MET A 43 14.60 -3.12 -3.77
CA MET A 43 13.33 -2.40 -3.85
C MET A 43 12.11 -3.23 -3.47
N GLN A 44 12.19 -4.56 -3.44
CA GLN A 44 11.01 -5.43 -3.33
C GLN A 44 10.17 -5.16 -2.09
N GLY A 45 10.79 -4.87 -0.96
CA GLY A 45 10.08 -4.48 0.26
C GLY A 45 9.29 -3.18 0.08
N TYR A 46 9.89 -2.18 -0.57
CA TYR A 46 9.23 -0.89 -0.82
C TYR A 46 8.15 -0.97 -1.91
N LEU A 47 8.29 -1.84 -2.90
CA LEU A 47 7.22 -2.13 -3.87
C LEU A 47 6.00 -2.72 -3.17
N THR A 48 6.22 -3.71 -2.32
CA THR A 48 5.15 -4.32 -1.51
C THR A 48 4.52 -3.29 -0.57
N LEU A 49 5.33 -2.47 0.10
CA LEU A 49 4.86 -1.39 0.96
C LEU A 49 4.01 -0.39 0.18
N GLY A 50 4.50 0.08 -0.98
CA GLY A 50 3.77 1.05 -1.81
C GLY A 50 2.39 0.55 -2.24
N GLU A 51 2.29 -0.70 -2.72
CA GLU A 51 0.99 -1.31 -3.02
C GLU A 51 0.08 -1.37 -1.79
N TYR A 52 0.63 -1.74 -0.64
CA TYR A 52 -0.14 -1.85 0.58
C TYR A 52 -0.67 -0.49 1.05
N LEU A 53 0.17 0.55 1.06
CA LEU A 53 -0.24 1.91 1.43
C LEU A 53 -1.34 2.44 0.51
N GLY A 54 -1.23 2.19 -0.80
CA GLY A 54 -2.28 2.54 -1.76
C GLY A 54 -3.61 1.81 -1.49
N LYS A 55 -3.56 0.50 -1.20
CA LYS A 55 -4.75 -0.31 -0.88
C LYS A 55 -5.46 0.14 0.40
N LEU A 56 -4.72 0.64 1.39
CA LEU A 56 -5.31 1.14 2.64
C LEU A 56 -6.29 2.29 2.40
N TYR A 57 -6.01 3.19 1.45
CA TYR A 57 -6.94 4.26 1.11
C TYR A 57 -8.33 3.74 0.74
N TYR A 58 -8.40 2.78 -0.17
CA TYR A 58 -9.69 2.22 -0.57
C TYR A 58 -10.44 1.54 0.58
N GLN A 59 -9.72 0.91 1.49
CA GLN A 59 -10.32 0.24 2.64
C GLN A 59 -10.89 1.23 3.66
N LEU A 60 -10.23 2.38 3.84
CA LEU A 60 -10.54 3.34 4.92
C LEU A 60 -11.42 4.51 4.47
N GLU A 61 -11.23 5.04 3.25
CA GLU A 61 -11.88 6.28 2.79
C GLU A 61 -12.85 6.10 1.62
N LYS A 62 -12.54 5.25 0.65
CA LYS A 62 -13.39 4.94 -0.52
C LYS A 62 -13.88 6.14 -1.34
N ALA A 63 -13.22 7.29 -1.25
CA ALA A 63 -13.58 8.48 -2.00
C ALA A 63 -12.88 8.53 -3.37
N ALA A 64 -13.36 9.38 -4.29
CA ALA A 64 -12.70 9.57 -5.58
C ALA A 64 -11.37 10.28 -5.40
N VAL A 65 -10.31 9.76 -6.04
CA VAL A 65 -8.95 10.30 -5.97
C VAL A 65 -8.83 11.47 -6.96
N GLU A 66 -8.29 12.60 -6.50
CA GLU A 66 -8.01 13.79 -7.31
C GLU A 66 -6.50 13.98 -7.51
N LYS A 67 -5.70 13.71 -6.45
CA LYS A 67 -4.24 13.85 -6.49
C LYS A 67 -3.60 12.83 -5.55
N VAL A 68 -2.44 12.31 -5.94
CA VAL A 68 -1.57 11.45 -5.13
C VAL A 68 -0.21 12.12 -4.99
N GLU A 69 0.19 12.44 -3.76
CA GLU A 69 1.54 12.90 -3.45
C GLU A 69 2.32 11.77 -2.79
N ILE A 70 3.51 11.49 -3.30
CA ILE A 70 4.36 10.43 -2.81
C ILE A 70 5.68 11.05 -2.39
N ILE A 71 6.03 10.85 -1.14
CA ILE A 71 7.20 11.47 -0.51
C ILE A 71 8.17 10.36 -0.09
N TYR A 72 9.36 10.40 -0.66
CA TYR A 72 10.44 9.49 -0.37
C TYR A 72 11.47 10.17 0.51
N THR A 73 11.81 9.60 1.65
CA THR A 73 12.79 10.16 2.58
C THR A 73 13.87 9.13 2.91
N GLY A 74 15.13 9.54 2.94
CA GLY A 74 16.28 8.69 3.24
C GLY A 74 16.81 7.96 2.00
N GLU A 75 17.42 6.80 2.17
CA GLU A 75 18.02 6.01 1.08
C GLU A 75 17.00 5.57 0.02
N VAL A 76 15.74 5.37 0.40
CA VAL A 76 14.67 5.05 -0.55
C VAL A 76 14.46 6.16 -1.59
N ALA A 77 14.82 7.40 -1.28
CA ALA A 77 14.76 8.51 -2.22
C ALA A 77 15.81 8.43 -3.34
N GLU A 78 16.88 7.67 -3.12
CA GLU A 78 17.96 7.45 -4.11
C GLU A 78 17.67 6.26 -5.05
N MET A 79 16.65 5.46 -4.74
CA MET A 79 16.20 4.34 -5.57
C MET A 79 15.50 4.84 -6.85
N GLU A 80 15.18 3.92 -7.77
CA GLU A 80 14.31 4.19 -8.93
C GLU A 80 12.87 4.41 -8.49
N THR A 81 12.56 5.62 -8.00
CA THR A 81 11.26 5.97 -7.42
C THR A 81 10.09 5.84 -8.38
N GLY A 82 10.33 5.92 -9.70
CA GLY A 82 9.30 5.72 -10.70
C GLY A 82 8.63 4.33 -10.62
N MET A 83 9.36 3.31 -10.18
CA MET A 83 8.78 1.98 -9.93
C MET A 83 7.97 1.96 -8.63
N LEU A 84 8.44 2.63 -7.59
CA LEU A 84 7.73 2.74 -6.31
C LEU A 84 6.44 3.54 -6.46
N THR A 85 6.46 4.62 -7.25
CA THR A 85 5.26 5.37 -7.61
C THR A 85 4.22 4.47 -8.30
N ARG A 86 4.64 3.65 -9.25
CA ARG A 86 3.74 2.68 -9.91
C ARG A 86 3.15 1.66 -8.95
N ALA A 87 3.93 1.20 -7.96
CA ALA A 87 3.45 0.33 -6.91
C ALA A 87 2.34 0.99 -6.07
N VAL A 88 2.53 2.23 -5.64
CA VAL A 88 1.50 3.01 -4.92
C VAL A 88 0.25 3.17 -5.76
N LEU A 89 0.37 3.61 -7.02
CA LEU A 89 -0.75 3.81 -7.93
C LEU A 89 -1.50 2.51 -8.22
N LYS A 90 -0.77 1.39 -8.41
CA LYS A 90 -1.38 0.07 -8.52
C LYS A 90 -2.23 -0.23 -7.29
N GLY A 91 -1.69 -0.03 -6.09
CA GLY A 91 -2.42 -0.21 -4.84
C GLY A 91 -3.68 0.65 -4.73
N VAL A 92 -3.61 1.93 -5.16
CA VAL A 92 -4.75 2.86 -5.14
C VAL A 92 -5.84 2.43 -6.11
N PHE A 93 -5.50 2.05 -7.34
CA PHE A 93 -6.49 1.83 -8.39
C PHE A 93 -6.97 0.39 -8.53
N GLU A 94 -6.17 -0.61 -8.21
CA GLU A 94 -6.53 -2.02 -8.33
C GLU A 94 -7.84 -2.39 -7.61
N PRO A 95 -8.10 -1.92 -6.35
CA PRO A 95 -9.36 -2.21 -5.67
C PRO A 95 -10.58 -1.49 -6.25
N ILE A 96 -10.36 -0.38 -6.97
CA ILE A 96 -11.42 0.51 -7.48
C ILE A 96 -11.88 0.06 -8.86
N LEU A 97 -10.93 -0.41 -9.68
CA LEU A 97 -11.17 -0.70 -11.08
C LEU A 97 -11.50 -2.16 -11.29
N LYS A 98 -12.47 -2.41 -12.16
CA LYS A 98 -12.75 -3.77 -12.65
C LYS A 98 -11.67 -4.27 -13.62
N GLU A 99 -10.96 -3.34 -14.25
CA GLU A 99 -9.84 -3.61 -15.12
C GLU A 99 -8.58 -3.89 -14.29
N ARG A 100 -7.74 -4.77 -14.82
CA ARG A 100 -6.52 -5.17 -14.12
C ARG A 100 -5.48 -4.05 -14.17
N VAL A 101 -5.16 -3.49 -13.02
CA VAL A 101 -4.08 -2.51 -12.88
C VAL A 101 -2.79 -3.25 -12.54
N ASN A 102 -1.71 -2.88 -13.23
CA ASN A 102 -0.38 -3.45 -13.04
C ASN A 102 0.69 -2.34 -13.08
N TYR A 103 1.95 -2.68 -12.90
CA TYR A 103 3.05 -1.71 -12.92
C TYR A 103 3.19 -0.96 -14.25
N VAL A 104 2.84 -1.59 -15.37
CA VAL A 104 2.95 -1.00 -16.71
C VAL A 104 1.89 0.08 -16.92
N ASN A 105 0.63 -0.19 -16.53
CA ASN A 105 -0.51 0.68 -16.82
C ASN A 105 -0.93 1.60 -15.66
N ALA A 106 -0.37 1.45 -14.45
CA ALA A 106 -0.78 2.22 -13.28
C ALA A 106 -0.66 3.75 -13.48
N ALA A 107 0.45 4.23 -14.06
CA ALA A 107 0.64 5.65 -14.33
C ALA A 107 -0.32 6.17 -15.40
N LEU A 108 -0.50 5.44 -16.50
CA LEU A 108 -1.48 5.78 -17.55
C LEU A 108 -2.92 5.75 -17.00
N THR A 109 -3.20 4.88 -16.06
CA THR A 109 -4.50 4.83 -15.38
C THR A 109 -4.76 6.10 -14.58
N ALA A 110 -3.76 6.60 -13.84
CA ALA A 110 -3.86 7.87 -13.12
C ALA A 110 -4.10 9.03 -14.10
N GLU A 111 -3.30 9.14 -15.15
CA GLU A 111 -3.40 10.19 -16.18
C GLU A 111 -4.77 10.19 -16.86
N SER A 112 -5.24 9.04 -17.32
CA SER A 112 -6.54 8.90 -18.02
C SER A 112 -7.74 9.25 -17.14
N ARG A 113 -7.56 9.25 -15.83
CA ARG A 113 -8.57 9.65 -14.83
C ARG A 113 -8.43 11.07 -14.35
N GLY A 114 -7.45 11.82 -14.86
CA GLY A 114 -7.19 13.18 -14.44
C GLY A 114 -6.68 13.28 -13.00
N VAL A 115 -5.99 12.23 -12.52
CA VAL A 115 -5.38 12.21 -11.18
C VAL A 115 -3.96 12.77 -11.28
N ASP A 116 -3.70 13.85 -10.56
CA ASP A 116 -2.36 14.43 -10.48
C ASP A 116 -1.45 13.56 -9.60
N VAL A 117 -0.25 13.26 -10.10
CA VAL A 117 0.74 12.48 -9.35
C VAL A 117 1.98 13.35 -9.12
N ILE A 118 2.33 13.54 -7.86
CA ILE A 118 3.48 14.37 -7.45
C ILE A 118 4.45 13.52 -6.64
N GLU A 119 5.71 13.51 -7.03
CA GLU A 119 6.80 12.88 -6.29
C GLU A 119 7.68 13.94 -5.62
N SER A 120 8.10 13.66 -4.40
CA SER A 120 9.06 14.48 -3.66
C SER A 120 10.12 13.60 -3.02
N LYS A 121 11.38 14.05 -3.06
CA LYS A 121 12.54 13.33 -2.51
C LYS A 121 13.22 14.18 -1.45
N HIS A 122 13.44 13.60 -0.30
CA HIS A 122 14.07 14.29 0.83
C HIS A 122 15.22 13.47 1.41
N ALA A 123 16.31 14.14 1.75
CA ALA A 123 17.37 13.52 2.53
C ALA A 123 16.85 13.26 3.96
N GLY A 124 17.22 12.12 4.55
CA GLY A 124 16.83 11.77 5.91
C GLY A 124 17.69 10.66 6.49
N LYS A 125 17.66 10.52 7.81
CA LYS A 125 18.39 9.45 8.51
C LYS A 125 17.64 8.11 8.50
N HIS A 126 16.33 8.17 8.25
CA HIS A 126 15.45 7.00 8.25
C HIS A 126 14.74 6.90 6.93
N ASN A 127 14.56 5.71 6.46
CA ASN A 127 13.84 5.42 5.23
C ASN A 127 12.34 5.49 5.48
N LEU A 128 11.64 6.33 4.72
CA LEU A 128 10.20 6.54 4.84
C LEU A 128 9.56 6.69 3.45
N LEU A 129 8.47 5.98 3.26
CA LEU A 129 7.55 6.17 2.15
C LEU A 129 6.24 6.74 2.71
N GLU A 130 5.93 7.99 2.37
CA GLU A 130 4.68 8.66 2.75
C GLU A 130 3.82 8.88 1.51
N VAL A 131 2.53 8.63 1.64
CA VAL A 131 1.53 8.81 0.57
C VAL A 131 0.41 9.69 1.09
N LYS A 132 0.12 10.77 0.35
CA LYS A 132 -1.02 11.66 0.61
C LYS A 132 -1.99 11.56 -0.57
N ILE A 133 -3.22 11.20 -0.28
CA ILE A 133 -4.27 11.05 -1.29
C ILE A 133 -5.32 12.12 -1.05
N HIS A 134 -5.49 13.00 -2.03
CA HIS A 134 -6.46 14.09 -1.99
C HIS A 134 -7.77 13.65 -2.63
N SER A 135 -8.87 13.93 -1.95
CA SER A 135 -10.22 13.62 -2.40
C SER A 135 -11.24 14.61 -1.82
N LYS A 136 -11.96 15.34 -2.66
CA LYS A 136 -13.06 16.25 -2.27
C LYS A 136 -12.75 17.15 -1.06
N GLY A 137 -11.55 17.73 -1.05
CA GLY A 137 -11.10 18.63 0.01
C GLY A 137 -10.55 17.95 1.27
N ASN A 138 -10.53 16.63 1.33
CA ASN A 138 -9.88 15.84 2.38
C ASN A 138 -8.52 15.33 1.91
N ILE A 139 -7.61 15.15 2.84
CA ILE A 139 -6.29 14.55 2.59
C ILE A 139 -6.16 13.35 3.52
N PHE A 140 -6.08 12.17 2.92
CA PHE A 140 -5.72 10.94 3.64
C PHE A 140 -4.21 10.78 3.60
N THR A 141 -3.60 10.57 4.76
CA THR A 141 -2.16 10.37 4.87
C THR A 141 -1.83 8.99 5.40
N VAL A 142 -0.82 8.36 4.82
CA VAL A 142 -0.31 7.08 5.29
C VAL A 142 1.18 7.00 5.04
N ALA A 143 1.92 6.45 6.01
CA ALA A 143 3.36 6.32 5.89
C ALA A 143 3.84 4.95 6.39
N GLY A 144 4.93 4.49 5.81
CA GLY A 144 5.53 3.22 6.17
C GLY A 144 7.03 3.17 5.88
N THR A 145 7.64 2.11 6.37
CA THR A 145 9.06 1.81 6.18
C THR A 145 9.28 0.32 5.97
N VAL A 146 10.48 -0.06 5.61
CA VAL A 146 10.90 -1.45 5.45
C VAL A 146 12.07 -1.73 6.39
N PHE A 147 11.96 -2.75 7.21
CA PHE A 147 13.06 -3.27 8.00
C PHE A 147 13.72 -4.46 7.28
N GLY A 148 15.04 -4.44 7.21
CA GLY A 148 15.78 -5.42 6.42
C GLY A 148 15.39 -5.36 4.94
N GLU A 149 15.20 -6.52 4.30
CA GLU A 149 14.88 -6.58 2.86
C GLU A 149 13.37 -6.57 2.56
N LYS A 150 12.52 -7.05 3.49
CA LYS A 150 11.11 -7.37 3.16
C LYS A 150 10.10 -7.07 4.27
N GLU A 151 10.53 -6.76 5.48
CA GLU A 151 9.60 -6.54 6.58
C GLU A 151 8.97 -5.16 6.53
N ILE A 152 7.81 -5.06 5.91
CA ILE A 152 7.08 -3.81 5.82
C ILE A 152 6.41 -3.45 7.15
N ARG A 153 6.41 -2.16 7.48
CA ARG A 153 5.69 -1.58 8.63
C ARG A 153 4.94 -0.34 8.18
N VAL A 154 3.67 -0.27 8.55
CA VAL A 154 2.89 0.96 8.46
C VAL A 154 3.03 1.68 9.79
N ILE A 155 3.55 2.88 9.77
CA ILE A 155 3.90 3.65 10.97
C ILE A 155 2.98 4.83 11.23
N GLU A 156 2.23 5.28 10.23
CA GLU A 156 1.26 6.37 10.37
C GLU A 156 0.05 6.15 9.46
N ILE A 157 -1.13 6.47 9.96
CA ILE A 157 -2.39 6.52 9.20
C ILE A 157 -3.20 7.72 9.71
N ASP A 158 -3.47 8.71 8.86
CA ASP A 158 -4.25 9.91 9.18
C ASP A 158 -3.75 10.66 10.43
N GLY A 159 -2.43 10.76 10.61
CA GLY A 159 -1.82 11.38 11.77
C GLY A 159 -1.80 10.52 13.04
N TYR A 160 -2.36 9.31 13.00
CA TYR A 160 -2.25 8.34 14.08
C TYR A 160 -1.00 7.49 13.92
N GLN A 161 -0.20 7.40 14.98
CA GLN A 161 1.07 6.66 14.97
C GLN A 161 0.84 5.19 15.31
N PHE A 162 1.46 4.29 14.57
CA PHE A 162 1.37 2.84 14.72
C PHE A 162 2.71 2.15 14.50
N ASP A 163 2.75 0.86 14.75
CA ASP A 163 3.78 -0.08 14.31
C ASP A 163 3.08 -1.35 13.80
N LEU A 164 2.50 -1.24 12.60
CA LEU A 164 1.65 -2.31 12.06
C LEU A 164 2.40 -3.17 11.06
N THR A 165 2.39 -4.47 11.30
CA THR A 165 2.71 -5.46 10.28
C THR A 165 1.43 -5.86 9.56
N PRO A 166 1.36 -5.75 8.22
CA PRO A 166 0.21 -6.21 7.46
C PRO A 166 -0.13 -7.67 7.73
N ALA A 167 -1.42 -7.95 7.84
CA ALA A 167 -1.96 -9.28 8.07
C ALA A 167 -3.16 -9.54 7.15
N PRO A 168 -3.53 -10.80 6.87
CA PRO A 168 -4.65 -11.13 5.99
C PRO A 168 -5.98 -10.53 6.43
N PHE A 169 -6.24 -10.50 7.74
CA PHE A 169 -7.45 -9.93 8.31
C PHE A 169 -7.10 -8.86 9.31
N MET A 170 -7.49 -7.64 9.01
CA MET A 170 -7.27 -6.47 9.86
C MET A 170 -8.56 -5.71 10.04
N LEU A 171 -8.76 -5.18 11.23
CA LEU A 171 -9.89 -4.32 11.59
C LEU A 171 -9.39 -2.95 12.03
N VAL A 172 -10.15 -1.94 11.66
CA VAL A 172 -9.97 -0.57 12.12
C VAL A 172 -11.22 -0.12 12.86
N ALA A 173 -11.06 0.43 14.04
CA ALA A 173 -12.13 1.11 14.76
C ALA A 173 -11.71 2.55 15.05
N ARG A 174 -12.54 3.51 14.63
CA ARG A 174 -12.41 4.92 14.99
C ARG A 174 -13.45 5.23 16.07
N ASN A 175 -13.02 5.78 17.20
CA ASN A 175 -13.89 6.07 18.32
C ASN A 175 -13.45 7.31 19.10
N GLN A 176 -14.34 7.86 19.91
CA GLN A 176 -13.93 8.82 20.93
C GLN A 176 -13.04 8.12 21.96
N ASP A 177 -11.95 8.77 22.37
CA ASP A 177 -11.05 8.25 23.39
C ASP A 177 -11.69 8.31 24.78
N LYS A 178 -12.35 7.21 25.15
CA LYS A 178 -13.06 7.07 26.43
C LYS A 178 -12.71 5.75 27.11
N PRO A 179 -12.70 5.71 28.45
CA PRO A 179 -12.56 4.45 29.19
C PRO A 179 -13.60 3.41 28.77
N GLY A 180 -13.19 2.16 28.67
CA GLY A 180 -14.07 1.04 28.36
C GLY A 180 -14.19 0.67 26.88
N MET A 181 -13.73 1.50 25.93
CA MET A 181 -13.87 1.23 24.51
C MET A 181 -13.16 -0.07 24.06
N ILE A 182 -11.95 -0.31 24.56
CA ILE A 182 -11.22 -1.57 24.29
C ILE A 182 -12.02 -2.79 24.77
N GLY A 183 -12.60 -2.68 25.97
CA GLY A 183 -13.44 -3.75 26.54
C GLY A 183 -14.69 -4.03 25.71
N GLN A 184 -15.37 -2.98 25.22
CA GLN A 184 -16.56 -3.11 24.39
C GLN A 184 -16.24 -3.81 23.07
N ILE A 185 -15.17 -3.38 22.37
CA ILE A 185 -14.74 -3.97 21.10
C ILE A 185 -14.30 -5.43 21.32
N GLY A 186 -13.51 -5.70 22.35
CA GLY A 186 -13.08 -7.06 22.69
C GLY A 186 -14.25 -7.98 23.00
N THR A 187 -15.24 -7.51 23.74
CA THR A 187 -16.46 -8.28 24.07
C THR A 187 -17.28 -8.56 22.80
N LEU A 188 -17.44 -7.57 21.92
CA LEU A 188 -18.18 -7.73 20.67
C LEU A 188 -17.52 -8.77 19.76
N LEU A 189 -16.21 -8.68 19.56
CA LEU A 189 -15.46 -9.63 18.73
C LEU A 189 -15.48 -11.04 19.35
N GLY A 190 -15.30 -11.15 20.66
CA GLY A 190 -15.40 -12.43 21.39
C GLY A 190 -16.77 -13.08 21.28
N ALA A 191 -17.86 -12.31 21.40
CA ALA A 191 -19.24 -12.79 21.17
C ALA A 191 -19.45 -13.28 19.74
N SER A 192 -18.77 -12.67 18.77
CA SER A 192 -18.77 -13.06 17.36
C SER A 192 -17.77 -14.21 17.05
N LYS A 193 -17.11 -14.78 18.07
CA LYS A 193 -16.09 -15.83 17.95
C LYS A 193 -14.88 -15.43 17.10
N VAL A 194 -14.57 -14.16 17.07
CA VAL A 194 -13.38 -13.60 16.39
C VAL A 194 -12.31 -13.38 17.44
N ASN A 195 -11.15 -14.01 17.27
CA ASN A 195 -10.01 -13.85 18.13
C ASN A 195 -9.14 -12.68 17.65
N ILE A 196 -8.67 -11.86 18.61
CA ILE A 196 -7.76 -10.74 18.35
C ILE A 196 -6.34 -11.23 18.57
N ALA A 197 -5.51 -11.24 17.51
CA ALA A 197 -4.10 -11.63 17.60
C ALA A 197 -3.23 -10.47 18.12
N THR A 198 -3.46 -9.25 17.59
CA THR A 198 -2.80 -8.03 18.07
C THR A 198 -3.78 -6.87 18.11
N MET A 199 -3.53 -5.89 18.99
CA MET A 199 -4.29 -4.65 19.04
C MET A 199 -3.33 -3.50 19.33
N GLN A 200 -3.45 -2.44 18.56
CA GLN A 200 -2.75 -1.18 18.79
C GLN A 200 -3.76 -0.05 18.84
N VAL A 201 -3.58 0.86 19.77
CA VAL A 201 -4.44 2.04 19.96
C VAL A 201 -3.58 3.28 19.84
N SER A 202 -3.91 4.13 18.89
CA SER A 202 -3.32 5.45 18.75
C SER A 202 -4.34 6.53 19.06
N ARG A 203 -3.90 7.60 19.71
CA ARG A 203 -4.75 8.70 20.18
C ARG A 203 -4.40 9.98 19.46
N ASN A 204 -5.41 10.70 19.02
CA ASN A 204 -5.25 12.07 18.58
C ASN A 204 -5.63 13.02 19.73
N LEU A 205 -4.61 13.56 20.40
CA LEU A 205 -4.81 14.44 21.57
C LEU A 205 -5.47 15.79 21.20
N LYS A 206 -5.54 16.14 19.91
CA LYS A 206 -6.09 17.42 19.47
C LYS A 206 -7.63 17.40 19.39
N ASP A 207 -8.19 16.28 18.95
CA ASP A 207 -9.64 16.14 18.72
C ASP A 207 -10.34 15.14 19.68
N GLY A 208 -9.56 14.49 20.56
CA GLY A 208 -10.08 13.53 21.53
C GLY A 208 -10.55 12.21 20.91
N ASN A 209 -10.09 11.88 19.71
CA ASN A 209 -10.40 10.65 19.02
C ASN A 209 -9.26 9.62 19.18
N ALA A 210 -9.62 8.36 19.05
CA ALA A 210 -8.68 7.24 19.00
C ALA A 210 -8.94 6.39 17.76
N MET A 211 -7.89 5.80 17.24
CA MET A 211 -7.95 4.79 16.19
C MET A 211 -7.33 3.49 16.73
N MET A 212 -8.05 2.40 16.60
CA MET A 212 -7.59 1.07 16.98
C MET A 212 -7.37 0.24 15.73
N PHE A 213 -6.20 -0.36 15.61
CA PHE A 213 -5.90 -1.38 14.61
C PHE A 213 -5.77 -2.74 15.29
N MET A 214 -6.45 -3.73 14.74
CA MET A 214 -6.44 -5.09 15.25
C MET A 214 -6.13 -6.07 14.11
N THR A 215 -5.30 -7.05 14.36
CA THR A 215 -5.20 -8.23 13.52
C THR A 215 -6.07 -9.32 14.12
N VAL A 216 -6.82 -10.03 13.30
CA VAL A 216 -7.76 -11.06 13.72
C VAL A 216 -7.52 -12.37 12.95
N ASP A 217 -7.96 -13.49 13.49
CA ASP A 217 -7.68 -14.81 12.92
C ASP A 217 -8.62 -15.19 11.76
N SER A 218 -9.71 -14.44 11.56
CA SER A 218 -10.72 -14.73 10.54
C SER A 218 -11.46 -13.48 10.10
N GLU A 219 -12.16 -13.58 8.98
CA GLU A 219 -13.03 -12.52 8.48
C GLU A 219 -14.14 -12.20 9.49
N VAL A 220 -14.39 -10.91 9.72
CA VAL A 220 -15.45 -10.43 10.61
C VAL A 220 -16.74 -10.25 9.83
N GLY A 221 -17.82 -10.86 10.32
CA GLY A 221 -19.14 -10.78 9.70
C GLY A 221 -19.67 -9.34 9.62
N LYS A 222 -20.38 -9.01 8.54
CA LYS A 222 -20.94 -7.66 8.28
C LYS A 222 -21.84 -7.14 9.40
N GLU A 223 -22.46 -8.02 10.16
CA GLU A 223 -23.33 -7.64 11.29
C GLU A 223 -22.53 -7.12 12.48
N THR A 224 -21.32 -7.66 12.68
CA THR A 224 -20.40 -7.24 13.74
C THR A 224 -19.72 -5.90 13.40
N LEU A 225 -19.63 -5.56 12.10
CA LEU A 225 -19.00 -4.32 11.59
C LEU A 225 -19.96 -3.11 11.56
N LYS A 226 -21.21 -3.26 11.99
CA LYS A 226 -22.20 -2.17 12.11
C LYS A 226 -22.20 -1.55 13.52
#